data_1672c6009bbfa27c9a1f3624fc338726
#
_entry.id   1672c6009bbfa27c9a1f3624fc338726
#
_cell.length_a   1.000
_cell.length_b   1.000
_cell.length_c   1.000
_cell.angle_alpha   90.00
_cell.angle_beta   90.00
_cell.angle_gamma   90.00
#
_symmetry.space_group_name_H-M   'P 1'
#
loop_
_entity.id
_entity.type
_entity.pdbx_description
1 polymer ?
#
loop_
_entity_poly.entity_id
_entity_poly.type
_entity_poly.pdbx_seq_one_letter_code
_entity_poly.pdbx_strand_id
1 'polypeptide(L)'
;MRLRKLIVQPGGVVPWHSHEKRPANIYIISGSITEYRSTCAVPIEHGAGDVTSEFGPLAHWWKNNTKKPTVLLSADILPPDMKPDESM
;
A
#
# COMPACT_ATOMS: atom_id res chain seq x y z
N MET A 1 -6.64 -11.71 10.53
CA MET A 1 -5.56 -11.09 9.70
C MET A 1 -5.70 -11.54 8.27
N ARG A 2 -5.43 -10.66 7.33
CA ARG A 2 -5.49 -10.95 5.90
C ARG A 2 -4.12 -10.72 5.27
N LEU A 3 -3.69 -11.64 4.41
CA LEU A 3 -2.45 -11.50 3.65
C LEU A 3 -2.81 -11.52 2.15
N ARG A 4 -2.38 -10.49 1.43
CA ARG A 4 -2.64 -10.37 -0.01
C ARG A 4 -1.37 -10.06 -0.77
N LYS A 5 -1.24 -10.67 -1.95
CA LYS A 5 -0.21 -10.30 -2.92
C LYS A 5 -0.87 -9.39 -3.96
N LEU A 6 -0.26 -8.25 -4.20
CA LEU A 6 -0.75 -7.25 -5.14
C LEU A 6 0.28 -7.02 -6.23
N ILE A 7 -0.19 -6.90 -7.47
CA ILE A 7 0.65 -6.57 -8.61
C ILE A 7 0.15 -5.25 -9.16
N VAL A 8 1.00 -4.22 -9.09
CA VAL A 8 0.68 -2.88 -9.59
C VAL A 8 1.40 -2.68 -10.90
N GLN A 9 0.65 -2.63 -12.00
CA GLN A 9 1.21 -2.46 -13.33
C GLN A 9 1.81 -1.06 -13.49
N PRO A 10 2.70 -0.85 -14.48
CA PRO A 10 3.23 0.49 -14.78
C PRO A 10 2.09 1.49 -14.98
N GLY A 11 2.17 2.63 -14.31
CA GLY A 11 1.12 3.64 -14.32
C GLY A 11 -0.08 3.31 -13.44
N GLY A 12 -0.14 2.11 -12.86
CA GLY A 12 -1.22 1.70 -11.99
C GLY A 12 -1.23 2.47 -10.67
N VAL A 13 -2.42 2.62 -10.10
CA VAL A 13 -2.64 3.40 -8.88
C VAL A 13 -3.38 2.54 -7.86
N VAL A 14 -2.92 2.57 -6.61
CA VAL A 14 -3.72 2.14 -5.47
C VAL A 14 -4.42 3.40 -4.96
N PRO A 15 -5.75 3.47 -5.05
CA PRO A 15 -6.48 4.71 -4.79
C PRO A 15 -6.34 5.19 -3.35
N TRP A 16 -6.62 6.47 -3.13
CA TRP A 16 -6.64 7.07 -1.79
C TRP A 16 -7.53 6.28 -0.85
N HIS A 17 -7.00 5.93 0.31
CA HIS A 17 -7.71 5.17 1.35
C HIS A 17 -7.09 5.45 2.72
N SER A 18 -7.81 5.06 3.78
CA SER A 18 -7.38 5.29 5.15
C SER A 18 -7.13 3.96 5.87
N HIS A 19 -6.10 3.95 6.73
CA HIS A 19 -5.78 2.81 7.59
C HIS A 19 -6.23 3.02 9.04
N GLU A 20 -7.09 3.99 9.30
CA GLU A 20 -7.55 4.29 10.66
C GLU A 20 -8.12 3.07 11.37
N LYS A 21 -8.87 2.23 10.65
CA LYS A 21 -9.49 1.01 11.20
C LYS A 21 -8.87 -0.27 10.65
N ARG A 22 -7.79 -0.16 9.88
CA ARG A 22 -7.19 -1.31 9.20
C ARG A 22 -5.67 -1.20 9.19
N PRO A 23 -5.02 -1.51 10.33
CA PRO A 23 -3.56 -1.56 10.38
C PRO A 23 -3.01 -2.56 9.37
N ALA A 24 -1.92 -2.21 8.71
CA ALA A 24 -1.31 -3.05 7.69
C ALA A 24 0.20 -2.93 7.71
N ASN A 25 0.87 -4.01 7.31
CA ASN A 25 2.29 -4.01 6.97
C ASN A 25 2.41 -4.32 5.49
N ILE A 26 3.18 -3.52 4.79
CA ILE A 26 3.40 -3.66 3.35
C ILE A 26 4.87 -4.01 3.12
N TYR A 27 5.11 -5.09 2.38
CA TYR A 27 6.44 -5.52 1.98
C TYR A 27 6.56 -5.50 0.47
N ILE A 28 7.57 -4.80 -0.05
CA ILE A 28 7.82 -4.72 -1.49
C ILE A 28 8.69 -5.92 -1.88
N ILE A 29 8.13 -6.83 -2.67
CA ILE A 29 8.84 -8.02 -3.13
C ILE A 29 9.77 -7.67 -4.29
N SER A 30 9.25 -6.94 -5.28
CA SER A 30 10.03 -6.57 -6.47
C SER A 30 9.50 -5.27 -7.07
N GLY A 31 10.36 -4.57 -7.79
CA GLY A 31 10.03 -3.28 -8.39
C GLY A 31 10.15 -2.14 -7.39
N SER A 32 9.53 -1.02 -7.71
CA SER A 32 9.45 0.14 -6.82
C SER A 32 8.13 0.85 -7.01
N ILE A 33 7.70 1.60 -6.01
CA ILE A 33 6.41 2.28 -6.02
C ILE A 33 6.50 3.56 -5.19
N THR A 34 5.74 4.57 -5.58
CA THR A 34 5.71 5.87 -4.92
C THR A 34 4.46 5.97 -4.05
N GLU A 35 4.64 6.32 -2.79
CA GLU A 35 3.55 6.52 -1.85
C GLU A 35 3.35 8.00 -1.57
N TYR A 36 2.08 8.44 -1.57
CA TYR A 36 1.67 9.82 -1.25
C TYR A 36 0.82 9.77 0.01
N ARG A 37 1.37 10.24 1.13
CA ARG A 37 0.73 10.20 2.45
C ARG A 37 0.16 11.55 2.86
N SER A 38 -0.96 11.51 3.58
CA SER A 38 -1.56 12.71 4.17
C SER A 38 -0.65 13.38 5.20
N THR A 39 0.25 12.62 5.82
CA THR A 39 1.15 13.11 6.88
C THR A 39 2.51 13.55 6.37
N CYS A 40 2.79 13.42 5.07
CA CYS A 40 4.09 13.77 4.48
C CYS A 40 3.93 14.81 3.39
N ALA A 41 4.81 15.81 3.41
CA ALA A 41 4.80 16.89 2.41
C ALA A 41 5.37 16.44 1.06
N VAL A 42 6.18 15.37 1.04
CA VAL A 42 6.83 14.87 -0.18
C VAL A 42 6.50 13.40 -0.36
N PRO A 43 6.49 12.90 -1.62
CA PRO A 43 6.29 11.47 -1.89
C PRO A 43 7.41 10.62 -1.29
N ILE A 44 7.06 9.37 -0.95
CA ILE A 44 8.00 8.40 -0.40
C ILE A 44 8.20 7.30 -1.43
N GLU A 45 9.46 7.05 -1.81
CA GLU A 45 9.82 5.96 -2.71
C GLU A 45 10.06 4.68 -1.91
N HIS A 46 9.42 3.58 -2.31
CA HIS A 46 9.63 2.26 -1.73
C HIS A 46 10.19 1.34 -2.81
N GLY A 47 11.27 0.64 -2.49
CA GLY A 47 11.90 -0.33 -3.37
C GLY A 47 11.83 -1.75 -2.84
N ALA A 48 12.30 -2.71 -3.64
CA ALA A 48 12.33 -4.11 -3.25
C ALA A 48 13.07 -4.30 -1.93
N GLY A 49 12.46 -5.04 -1.01
CA GLY A 49 12.99 -5.27 0.33
C GLY A 49 12.49 -4.28 1.38
N ASP A 50 11.83 -3.20 0.99
CA ASP A 50 11.30 -2.23 1.94
C ASP A 50 10.04 -2.76 2.62
N VAL A 51 9.90 -2.43 3.90
CA VAL A 51 8.71 -2.71 4.71
C VAL A 51 8.18 -1.40 5.24
N THR A 52 6.88 -1.19 5.13
CA THR A 52 6.24 -0.02 5.72
C THR A 52 5.02 -0.43 6.54
N SER A 53 4.85 0.21 7.70
CA SER A 53 3.71 -0.02 8.57
C SER A 53 2.70 1.10 8.41
N GLU A 54 1.43 0.73 8.24
CA GLU A 54 0.32 1.64 8.00
C GLU A 54 -0.68 1.50 9.14
N PHE A 55 -0.87 2.55 9.95
CA PHE A 55 -1.80 2.51 11.07
C PHE A 55 -2.24 3.90 11.47
N GLY A 56 -3.31 3.96 12.29
CA GLY A 56 -3.82 5.23 12.83
C GLY A 56 -4.48 6.10 11.76
N PRO A 57 -4.61 7.41 12.01
CA PRO A 57 -5.29 8.33 11.09
C PRO A 57 -4.42 8.68 9.87
N LEU A 58 -3.97 7.66 9.17
CA LEU A 58 -3.15 7.78 7.97
C LEU A 58 -4.01 7.49 6.74
N ALA A 59 -4.03 8.41 5.81
CA ALA A 59 -4.60 8.20 4.48
C ALA A 59 -3.51 8.35 3.44
N HIS A 60 -3.56 7.54 2.39
CA HIS A 60 -2.54 7.57 1.35
C HIS A 60 -3.04 6.97 0.04
N TRP A 61 -2.25 7.17 -1.00
CA TRP A 61 -2.40 6.48 -2.27
C TRP A 61 -1.00 6.17 -2.82
N TRP A 62 -0.94 5.19 -3.72
CA TRP A 62 0.32 4.71 -4.27
C TRP A 62 0.23 4.71 -5.78
N LYS A 63 1.37 4.95 -6.45
CA LYS A 63 1.46 4.91 -7.90
C LYS A 63 2.75 4.24 -8.34
N ASN A 64 2.65 3.32 -9.28
CA ASN A 64 3.82 2.75 -9.92
C ASN A 64 4.27 3.67 -11.04
N ASN A 65 5.27 4.50 -10.77
CA ASN A 65 5.84 5.45 -11.73
C ASN A 65 6.96 4.83 -12.57
N THR A 66 7.15 3.51 -12.49
CA THR A 66 8.20 2.80 -13.22
C THR A 66 7.64 2.14 -14.47
N LYS A 67 8.54 1.52 -15.25
CA LYS A 67 8.17 0.80 -16.48
C LYS A 67 7.98 -0.70 -16.26
N LYS A 68 8.11 -1.17 -15.01
CA LYS A 68 7.99 -2.59 -14.64
C LYS A 68 6.89 -2.76 -13.60
N PRO A 69 6.23 -3.92 -13.55
CA PRO A 69 5.27 -4.21 -12.49
C PRO A 69 5.93 -4.18 -11.13
N THR A 70 5.21 -3.71 -10.11
CA THR A 70 5.63 -3.77 -8.71
C THR A 70 4.80 -4.85 -8.02
N VAL A 71 5.48 -5.76 -7.34
CA VAL A 71 4.83 -6.84 -6.58
C VAL A 71 5.02 -6.56 -5.10
N LEU A 72 3.92 -6.56 -4.36
CA LEU A 72 3.99 -6.32 -2.92
C LEU A 72 3.05 -7.27 -2.17
N LEU A 73 3.39 -7.48 -0.89
CA LEU A 73 2.55 -8.19 0.06
C LEU A 73 1.95 -7.21 1.04
N SER A 74 0.65 -7.33 1.27
CA SER A 74 -0.06 -6.55 2.27
C SER A 74 -0.63 -7.50 3.32
N ALA A 75 -0.17 -7.36 4.56
CA ALA A 75 -0.71 -8.06 5.72
C ALA A 75 -1.50 -7.06 6.54
N ASP A 76 -2.81 -7.23 6.62
CA ASP A 76 -3.66 -6.29 7.34
C ASP A 76 -4.67 -6.99 8.24
N ILE A 77 -5.21 -6.21 9.21
CA ILE A 77 -6.29 -6.66 10.07
C ILE A 77 -7.57 -6.05 9.49
N LEU A 78 -8.47 -6.94 9.03
CA LEU A 78 -9.72 -6.52 8.42
C LEU A 78 -10.80 -6.38 9.51
N PRO A 79 -11.40 -5.18 9.70
CA PRO A 79 -12.51 -5.04 10.63
C PRO A 79 -13.70 -5.91 10.22
N PRO A 80 -14.53 -6.37 11.18
CA PRO A 80 -15.65 -7.26 10.86
C PRO A 80 -16.68 -6.69 9.90
N ASP A 81 -16.79 -5.37 9.83
CA ASP A 81 -17.76 -4.66 8.97
C ASP A 81 -17.17 -4.28 7.61
N MET A 82 -15.91 -4.60 7.34
CA MET A 82 -15.24 -4.24 6.10
C MET A 82 -15.31 -5.41 5.10
N LYS A 83 -15.55 -5.07 3.83
CA LYS A 83 -15.61 -6.07 2.77
C LYS A 83 -14.21 -6.61 2.44
N PRO A 84 -14.08 -7.92 2.14
CA PRO A 84 -12.77 -8.53 1.87
C PRO A 84 -12.04 -7.96 0.66
N ASP A 85 -12.71 -7.32 -0.28
CA ASP A 85 -12.14 -6.78 -1.50
C ASP A 85 -11.78 -5.29 -1.42
N GLU A 86 -11.81 -4.70 -0.22
CA GLU A 86 -11.38 -3.33 -0.02
C GLU A 86 -9.89 -3.17 -0.35
N SER A 87 -9.50 -1.98 -0.80
CA SER A 87 -8.11 -1.64 -1.11
C SER A 87 -7.20 -1.72 0.12
N MET A 88 -5.88 -1.75 -0.12
CA MET A 88 -4.87 -1.81 0.93
C MET A 88 -5.13 -0.86 2.10
#